data_f5ff0629c365e8389d9f65947a85c597
#
_entry.id   f5ff0629c365e8389d9f65947a85c597
#
_cell.length_a   1.000
_cell.length_b   1.000
_cell.length_c   1.000
_cell.angle_alpha   90.00
_cell.angle_beta   90.00
_cell.angle_gamma   90.00
#
_symmetry.space_group_name_H-M   'P 1'
#
loop_
_entity.id
_entity.type
_entity.pdbx_description
1 polymer ?
#
loop_
_entity_poly.entity_id
_entity_poly.type
_entity_poly.pdbx_seq_one_letter_code
_entity_poly.pdbx_strand_id
1 'polypeptide(L)'
;MPRTQRVVDHIVEHLAKIEIDYIFGVDGANIEDLYDAAYFRSDITAVLAKHEFSAATMADGYSRSGAGLGVVAATSGGGALNLIPGLGESLASRVPVLALVGQPATTMDGRGSFQDTSGRNGSLNAEALFSAVSVFCRRVLTPADIVSALPDAIAAARTGGPAVLLLPKDIQQSKVGVNGHGKRNGCGVDPPRSLIGDPHPIVRALRWANGPITIIAGEQVARDDARSELEELRALLHAQVACVPDAKDVAGTPGSGSSSALGVTGVMGHPGVADAVAASAVCLVVGTRLSVTARAGLDDALASVPTFSIGSAPPYLPCTHVHTEDLRGSLTMLTRALSGPGRPRGLRVPDFVADTELDPPSFAGSGVRYRDAMVVLDRVLPDGTDIVVDAGNTGAAAIHYLPVRREGRFAVALGMGGMGYSFGAGIGMAFGRANDRHSGRTVVIAGDGAFFMHGMEVHTAVQYRLPVTFVLFNNNAHAMCVTREQLLYDDLYSYNRFAPSQLGAGLAAMFPGLSSVDVADIDALPAALEQAMAIDGPSVVSIECSADEIPPFAAFLNRQPANQVVEQQITTLEENRFHVPSSA
;
A
#
# COMPACT_ATOMS: atom_id res chain seq x y z
N MET A 1 -38.21 28.00 2.16
CA MET A 1 -38.40 26.54 2.13
C MET A 1 -37.02 25.89 2.17
N PRO A 2 -36.81 24.83 2.88
CA PRO A 2 -35.52 24.12 2.80
C PRO A 2 -35.27 23.70 1.33
N ARG A 3 -34.05 23.87 0.84
CA ARG A 3 -33.64 23.40 -0.49
C ARG A 3 -33.70 21.88 -0.47
N THR A 4 -34.43 21.27 -1.39
CA THR A 4 -34.48 19.81 -1.55
C THR A 4 -33.67 19.43 -2.79
N GLN A 5 -32.86 18.37 -2.66
CA GLN A 5 -32.04 17.81 -3.76
C GLN A 5 -32.03 16.30 -3.68
N ARG A 6 -31.60 15.59 -4.72
CA ARG A 6 -31.42 14.13 -4.66
C ARG A 6 -30.36 13.78 -3.62
N VAL A 7 -30.45 12.57 -3.06
CA VAL A 7 -29.42 12.07 -2.13
C VAL A 7 -28.04 12.06 -2.81
N VAL A 8 -27.93 11.63 -4.06
CA VAL A 8 -26.65 11.65 -4.81
C VAL A 8 -26.11 13.07 -5.02
N ASP A 9 -26.97 14.05 -5.30
CA ASP A 9 -26.54 15.45 -5.42
C ASP A 9 -25.99 15.97 -4.08
N HIS A 10 -26.59 15.54 -2.96
CA HIS A 10 -26.11 15.87 -1.61
C HIS A 10 -24.74 15.24 -1.33
N ILE A 11 -24.54 13.96 -1.72
CA ILE A 11 -23.26 13.27 -1.56
C ILE A 11 -22.18 14.02 -2.34
N VAL A 12 -22.38 14.26 -3.63
CA VAL A 12 -21.39 14.89 -4.50
C VAL A 12 -21.09 16.33 -4.05
N GLU A 13 -22.12 17.10 -3.68
CA GLU A 13 -21.93 18.43 -3.11
C GLU A 13 -21.13 18.42 -1.79
N HIS A 14 -21.37 17.42 -0.94
CA HIS A 14 -20.63 17.29 0.34
C HIS A 14 -19.17 16.94 0.10
N LEU A 15 -18.88 15.99 -0.81
CA LEU A 15 -17.52 15.60 -1.18
C LEU A 15 -16.73 16.78 -1.75
N ALA A 16 -17.32 17.54 -2.68
CA ALA A 16 -16.67 18.72 -3.25
C ALA A 16 -16.40 19.82 -2.18
N LYS A 17 -17.31 20.00 -1.20
CA LYS A 17 -17.11 20.96 -0.10
C LYS A 17 -15.95 20.60 0.84
N ILE A 18 -15.55 19.36 0.91
CA ILE A 18 -14.40 18.88 1.69
C ILE A 18 -13.19 18.64 0.81
N GLU A 19 -13.18 19.24 -0.39
CA GLU A 19 -12.04 19.26 -1.32
C GLU A 19 -11.67 17.85 -1.85
N ILE A 20 -12.68 17.02 -2.12
CA ILE A 20 -12.51 15.77 -2.87
C ILE A 20 -12.68 16.08 -4.35
N ASP A 21 -11.60 15.92 -5.12
CA ASP A 21 -11.56 16.24 -6.55
C ASP A 21 -11.99 15.06 -7.43
N TYR A 22 -11.85 13.82 -6.95
CA TYR A 22 -12.07 12.63 -7.78
C TYR A 22 -12.91 11.56 -7.08
N ILE A 23 -13.77 10.90 -7.87
CA ILE A 23 -14.45 9.65 -7.52
C ILE A 23 -13.99 8.61 -8.55
N PHE A 24 -13.18 7.65 -8.11
CA PHE A 24 -12.73 6.54 -8.97
C PHE A 24 -13.79 5.46 -9.02
N GLY A 25 -14.01 4.80 -10.18
CA GLY A 25 -14.98 3.73 -10.16
C GLY A 25 -15.31 3.15 -11.53
N VAL A 26 -16.25 2.23 -11.52
CA VAL A 26 -16.89 1.68 -12.69
C VAL A 26 -18.38 1.91 -12.56
N ASP A 27 -18.96 2.57 -13.57
CA ASP A 27 -20.40 2.85 -13.62
C ASP A 27 -21.23 1.57 -13.81
N GLY A 28 -22.51 1.64 -13.46
CA GLY A 28 -23.43 0.53 -13.62
C GLY A 28 -24.81 0.81 -13.02
N ALA A 29 -25.78 -0.05 -13.34
CA ALA A 29 -27.21 0.18 -13.16
C ALA A 29 -27.65 0.67 -11.76
N ASN A 30 -26.93 0.30 -10.71
CA ASN A 30 -27.29 0.66 -9.33
C ASN A 30 -26.44 1.78 -8.74
N ILE A 31 -25.58 2.48 -9.53
CA ILE A 31 -24.76 3.62 -9.11
C ILE A 31 -24.73 4.76 -10.13
N GLU A 32 -25.35 4.60 -11.31
CA GLU A 32 -25.34 5.59 -12.40
C GLU A 32 -25.86 6.98 -11.97
N ASP A 33 -26.78 7.05 -11.00
CA ASP A 33 -27.30 8.31 -10.47
C ASP A 33 -26.20 9.16 -9.79
N LEU A 34 -25.19 8.52 -9.20
CA LEU A 34 -24.03 9.20 -8.61
C LEU A 34 -23.14 9.80 -9.71
N TYR A 35 -22.91 9.06 -10.79
CA TYR A 35 -22.14 9.54 -11.94
C TYR A 35 -22.85 10.70 -12.66
N ASP A 36 -24.18 10.60 -12.83
CA ASP A 36 -25.01 11.70 -13.33
C ASP A 36 -24.86 12.96 -12.46
N ALA A 37 -24.92 12.82 -11.14
CA ALA A 37 -24.75 13.96 -10.22
C ALA A 37 -23.35 14.60 -10.30
N ALA A 38 -22.29 13.79 -10.48
CA ALA A 38 -20.92 14.27 -10.63
C ALA A 38 -20.69 14.96 -11.99
N TYR A 39 -21.31 14.46 -13.08
CA TYR A 39 -21.11 14.96 -14.44
C TYR A 39 -21.43 16.46 -14.59
N PHE A 40 -22.41 16.98 -13.86
CA PHE A 40 -22.83 18.38 -13.94
C PHE A 40 -22.02 19.32 -13.03
N ARG A 41 -20.91 18.83 -12.45
CA ARG A 41 -20.04 19.65 -11.60
C ARG A 41 -18.67 19.83 -12.25
N SER A 42 -18.08 21.02 -11.98
CA SER A 42 -16.73 21.35 -12.46
C SER A 42 -15.66 21.16 -11.39
N ASP A 43 -16.07 20.91 -10.13
CA ASP A 43 -15.22 20.84 -8.95
C ASP A 43 -15.04 19.39 -8.43
N ILE A 44 -15.58 18.40 -9.15
CA ILE A 44 -15.35 16.98 -8.88
C ILE A 44 -15.45 16.18 -10.18
N THR A 45 -14.58 15.22 -10.36
CA THR A 45 -14.54 14.38 -11.57
C THR A 45 -14.74 12.91 -11.21
N ALA A 46 -15.72 12.26 -11.85
CA ALA A 46 -15.86 10.81 -11.81
C ALA A 46 -14.91 10.19 -12.83
N VAL A 47 -13.92 9.44 -12.38
CA VAL A 47 -12.89 8.78 -13.18
C VAL A 47 -13.32 7.35 -13.47
N LEU A 48 -13.48 7.03 -14.77
CA LEU A 48 -13.87 5.68 -15.20
C LEU A 48 -12.64 4.76 -15.28
N ALA A 49 -12.52 3.87 -14.30
CA ALA A 49 -11.55 2.78 -14.29
C ALA A 49 -11.97 1.63 -15.24
N LYS A 50 -11.08 0.66 -15.43
CA LYS A 50 -11.38 -0.54 -16.28
C LYS A 50 -11.79 -1.74 -15.44
N HIS A 51 -11.55 -1.69 -14.13
CA HIS A 51 -11.92 -2.72 -13.17
C HIS A 51 -12.09 -2.11 -11.77
N GLU A 52 -13.04 -2.59 -10.98
CA GLU A 52 -13.35 -2.02 -9.67
C GLU A 52 -12.22 -2.24 -8.65
N PHE A 53 -11.48 -3.35 -8.74
CA PHE A 53 -10.26 -3.52 -7.95
C PHE A 53 -9.27 -2.38 -8.20
N SER A 54 -9.05 -2.05 -9.47
CA SER A 54 -8.17 -0.95 -9.84
C SER A 54 -8.73 0.40 -9.38
N ALA A 55 -10.04 0.59 -9.42
CA ALA A 55 -10.68 1.79 -8.89
C ALA A 55 -10.45 1.93 -7.36
N ALA A 56 -10.58 0.82 -6.62
CA ALA A 56 -10.30 0.80 -5.18
C ALA A 56 -8.83 1.11 -4.89
N THR A 57 -7.91 0.54 -5.68
CA THR A 57 -6.47 0.82 -5.53
C THR A 57 -6.09 2.22 -6.03
N MET A 58 -6.82 2.83 -6.98
CA MET A 58 -6.69 4.26 -7.31
C MET A 58 -7.04 5.13 -6.10
N ALA A 59 -8.16 4.85 -5.42
CA ALA A 59 -8.54 5.57 -4.22
C ALA A 59 -7.50 5.40 -3.10
N ASP A 60 -6.94 4.21 -2.93
CA ASP A 60 -5.84 3.93 -2.00
C ASP A 60 -4.59 4.75 -2.34
N GLY A 61 -4.12 4.70 -3.60
CA GLY A 61 -2.96 5.45 -4.06
C GLY A 61 -3.14 6.97 -3.96
N TYR A 62 -4.34 7.47 -4.26
CA TYR A 62 -4.69 8.88 -4.06
C TYR A 62 -4.54 9.29 -2.58
N SER A 63 -5.06 8.49 -1.66
CA SER A 63 -4.88 8.76 -0.23
C SER A 63 -3.42 8.71 0.21
N ARG A 64 -2.64 7.75 -0.30
CA ARG A 64 -1.20 7.62 0.02
C ARG A 64 -0.37 8.77 -0.55
N SER A 65 -0.82 9.45 -1.60
CA SER A 65 -0.13 10.64 -2.13
C SER A 65 -0.14 11.82 -1.16
N GLY A 66 -1.05 11.81 -0.18
CA GLY A 66 -1.27 12.92 0.75
C GLY A 66 -2.26 13.97 0.23
N ALA A 67 -2.87 13.77 -0.95
CA ALA A 67 -3.84 14.71 -1.51
C ALA A 67 -5.17 14.77 -0.76
N GLY A 68 -5.51 13.72 -0.01
CA GLY A 68 -6.75 13.68 0.77
C GLY A 68 -7.37 12.29 0.85
N LEU A 69 -8.68 12.25 1.13
CA LEU A 69 -9.45 11.01 1.20
C LEU A 69 -9.77 10.49 -0.20
N GLY A 70 -9.31 9.30 -0.55
CA GLY A 70 -9.69 8.63 -1.79
C GLY A 70 -11.13 8.13 -1.75
N VAL A 71 -11.86 8.35 -2.85
CA VAL A 71 -13.26 7.93 -2.97
C VAL A 71 -13.40 6.96 -4.13
N VAL A 72 -14.05 5.81 -3.88
CA VAL A 72 -14.36 4.81 -4.91
C VAL A 72 -15.85 4.55 -4.99
N ALA A 73 -16.36 4.33 -6.20
CA ALA A 73 -17.76 3.99 -6.44
C ALA A 73 -17.87 2.75 -7.34
N ALA A 74 -18.84 1.88 -7.03
CA ALA A 74 -19.18 0.73 -7.87
C ALA A 74 -20.66 0.38 -7.77
N THR A 75 -21.17 -0.31 -8.80
CA THR A 75 -22.51 -0.87 -8.79
C THR A 75 -22.62 -2.05 -7.82
N SER A 76 -23.78 -2.64 -7.67
CA SER A 76 -23.99 -3.85 -6.87
C SER A 76 -23.52 -5.13 -7.57
N GLY A 77 -23.65 -6.27 -6.90
CA GLY A 77 -23.34 -7.58 -7.47
C GLY A 77 -21.84 -7.74 -7.78
N GLY A 78 -21.51 -8.13 -9.00
CA GLY A 78 -20.15 -8.39 -9.44
C GLY A 78 -19.21 -7.19 -9.26
N GLY A 79 -19.67 -5.98 -9.61
CA GLY A 79 -18.89 -4.75 -9.44
C GLY A 79 -18.57 -4.48 -7.97
N ALA A 80 -19.56 -4.62 -7.09
CA ALA A 80 -19.34 -4.51 -5.64
C ALA A 80 -18.32 -5.54 -5.13
N LEU A 81 -18.43 -6.80 -5.57
CA LEU A 81 -17.50 -7.86 -5.16
C LEU A 81 -16.06 -7.60 -5.61
N ASN A 82 -15.87 -7.02 -6.77
CA ASN A 82 -14.54 -6.66 -7.29
C ASN A 82 -13.84 -5.57 -6.48
N LEU A 83 -14.54 -4.80 -5.64
CA LEU A 83 -13.91 -3.86 -4.70
C LEU A 83 -13.24 -4.55 -3.51
N ILE A 84 -13.72 -5.73 -3.11
CA ILE A 84 -13.35 -6.39 -1.85
C ILE A 84 -11.83 -6.54 -1.69
N PRO A 85 -11.06 -7.08 -2.65
CA PRO A 85 -9.62 -7.26 -2.46
C PRO A 85 -8.85 -5.92 -2.36
N GLY A 86 -9.28 -4.89 -3.08
CA GLY A 86 -8.67 -3.56 -2.97
C GLY A 86 -8.95 -2.89 -1.63
N LEU A 87 -10.21 -2.95 -1.15
CA LEU A 87 -10.58 -2.45 0.18
C LEU A 87 -9.91 -3.27 1.30
N GLY A 88 -9.72 -4.59 1.09
CA GLY A 88 -8.98 -5.45 2.01
C GLY A 88 -7.53 -4.98 2.20
N GLU A 89 -6.85 -4.59 1.12
CA GLU A 89 -5.50 -4.00 1.19
C GLU A 89 -5.52 -2.68 1.96
N SER A 90 -6.46 -1.78 1.62
CA SER A 90 -6.58 -0.49 2.33
C SER A 90 -6.88 -0.68 3.82
N LEU A 91 -7.67 -1.70 4.21
CA LEU A 91 -7.93 -2.03 5.62
C LEU A 91 -6.65 -2.52 6.30
N ALA A 92 -5.93 -3.48 5.69
CA ALA A 92 -4.71 -4.04 6.25
C ALA A 92 -3.60 -3.00 6.41
N SER A 93 -3.48 -2.09 5.44
CA SER A 93 -2.52 -0.99 5.42
C SER A 93 -3.02 0.28 6.14
N ARG A 94 -4.27 0.26 6.66
CA ARG A 94 -4.91 1.39 7.36
C ARG A 94 -4.99 2.66 6.52
N VAL A 95 -5.21 2.53 5.23
CA VAL A 95 -5.33 3.65 4.30
C VAL A 95 -6.77 4.16 4.26
N PRO A 96 -7.03 5.46 4.47
CA PRO A 96 -8.36 6.04 4.39
C PRO A 96 -8.95 5.92 2.98
N VAL A 97 -10.12 5.26 2.85
CA VAL A 97 -10.88 5.17 1.60
C VAL A 97 -12.37 5.25 1.91
N LEU A 98 -13.12 6.04 1.16
CA LEU A 98 -14.58 6.04 1.18
C LEU A 98 -15.12 5.26 -0.01
N ALA A 99 -15.86 4.18 0.24
CA ALA A 99 -16.51 3.38 -0.81
C ALA A 99 -18.02 3.66 -0.85
N LEU A 100 -18.50 4.07 -2.02
CA LEU A 100 -19.91 4.32 -2.32
C LEU A 100 -20.42 3.17 -3.21
N VAL A 101 -21.18 2.25 -2.63
CA VAL A 101 -21.57 1.00 -3.29
C VAL A 101 -23.06 0.98 -3.56
N GLY A 102 -23.42 0.97 -4.83
CA GLY A 102 -24.80 0.89 -5.26
C GLY A 102 -25.50 -0.40 -4.79
N GLN A 103 -26.79 -0.32 -4.61
CA GLN A 103 -27.65 -1.45 -4.28
C GLN A 103 -28.93 -1.38 -5.13
N PRO A 104 -29.59 -2.51 -5.45
CA PRO A 104 -30.94 -2.49 -5.99
C PRO A 104 -31.89 -1.69 -5.10
N ALA A 105 -33.01 -1.22 -5.68
CA ALA A 105 -34.04 -0.50 -4.92
C ALA A 105 -34.53 -1.33 -3.72
N THR A 106 -34.77 -0.67 -2.58
CA THR A 106 -35.20 -1.34 -1.34
C THR A 106 -36.48 -2.18 -1.50
N THR A 107 -37.38 -1.76 -2.41
CA THR A 107 -38.62 -2.49 -2.74
C THR A 107 -38.36 -3.81 -3.44
N MET A 108 -37.16 -4.05 -3.94
CA MET A 108 -36.76 -5.25 -4.68
C MET A 108 -35.96 -6.24 -3.80
N ASP A 109 -35.68 -5.91 -2.56
CA ASP A 109 -34.93 -6.74 -1.64
C ASP A 109 -35.52 -8.15 -1.49
N GLY A 110 -34.72 -9.18 -1.77
CA GLY A 110 -35.10 -10.59 -1.68
C GLY A 110 -36.13 -11.05 -2.70
N ARG A 111 -36.31 -10.29 -3.78
CA ARG A 111 -37.23 -10.64 -4.87
C ARG A 111 -36.53 -11.16 -6.15
N GLY A 112 -35.21 -11.42 -6.04
CA GLY A 112 -34.42 -11.88 -7.18
C GLY A 112 -34.18 -10.80 -8.24
N SER A 113 -34.08 -9.54 -7.83
CA SER A 113 -33.70 -8.45 -8.72
C SER A 113 -32.29 -8.64 -9.27
N PHE A 114 -32.01 -8.01 -10.41
CA PHE A 114 -30.66 -8.03 -10.97
C PHE A 114 -29.66 -7.49 -9.94
N GLN A 115 -28.60 -8.27 -9.68
CA GLN A 115 -27.55 -7.94 -8.69
C GLN A 115 -28.09 -7.75 -7.26
N ASP A 116 -29.07 -8.53 -6.82
CA ASP A 116 -29.59 -8.49 -5.46
C ASP A 116 -28.51 -8.89 -4.44
N THR A 117 -28.14 -7.93 -3.61
CA THR A 117 -27.16 -8.10 -2.53
C THR A 117 -27.72 -7.69 -1.17
N SER A 118 -29.04 -7.77 -1.03
CA SER A 118 -29.77 -7.39 0.19
C SER A 118 -29.59 -8.34 1.37
N GLY A 119 -29.09 -9.56 1.17
CA GLY A 119 -29.00 -10.62 2.15
C GLY A 119 -30.32 -11.29 2.49
N ARG A 120 -31.41 -11.02 1.71
CA ARG A 120 -32.73 -11.59 1.93
C ARG A 120 -33.02 -12.73 0.97
N ASN A 121 -33.79 -13.74 1.43
CA ASN A 121 -34.22 -14.88 0.62
C ASN A 121 -33.08 -15.57 -0.15
N GLY A 122 -31.90 -15.72 0.49
CA GLY A 122 -30.73 -16.40 -0.10
C GLY A 122 -29.90 -15.53 -1.04
N SER A 123 -30.22 -14.25 -1.20
CA SER A 123 -29.32 -13.33 -1.90
C SER A 123 -28.07 -13.05 -1.09
N LEU A 124 -27.01 -12.62 -1.77
CA LEU A 124 -25.75 -12.24 -1.16
C LEU A 124 -25.94 -11.08 -0.17
N ASN A 125 -25.27 -11.13 1.00
CA ASN A 125 -25.34 -10.06 1.98
C ASN A 125 -24.15 -9.12 1.86
N ALA A 126 -24.35 -7.99 1.15
CA ALA A 126 -23.31 -6.99 0.95
C ALA A 126 -22.86 -6.35 2.26
N GLU A 127 -23.78 -6.07 3.21
CA GLU A 127 -23.43 -5.44 4.47
C GLU A 127 -22.47 -6.32 5.28
N ALA A 128 -22.71 -7.63 5.34
CA ALA A 128 -21.81 -8.56 6.02
C ALA A 128 -20.44 -8.64 5.35
N LEU A 129 -20.38 -8.67 4.01
CA LEU A 129 -19.13 -8.73 3.27
C LEU A 129 -18.29 -7.46 3.44
N PHE A 130 -18.90 -6.31 3.27
CA PHE A 130 -18.19 -5.04 3.37
C PHE A 130 -17.81 -4.69 4.82
N SER A 131 -18.57 -5.13 5.81
CA SER A 131 -18.21 -5.00 7.23
C SER A 131 -16.92 -5.77 7.57
N ALA A 132 -16.61 -6.85 6.85
CA ALA A 132 -15.38 -7.62 7.07
C ALA A 132 -14.12 -6.94 6.50
N VAL A 133 -14.27 -6.01 5.55
CA VAL A 133 -13.16 -5.32 4.88
C VAL A 133 -13.18 -3.81 5.09
N SER A 134 -13.83 -3.33 6.14
CA SER A 134 -13.93 -1.90 6.45
C SER A 134 -13.97 -1.62 7.95
N VAL A 135 -13.63 -0.40 8.33
CA VAL A 135 -13.77 0.11 9.71
C VAL A 135 -15.18 0.63 9.98
N PHE A 136 -15.96 0.85 8.93
CA PHE A 136 -17.35 1.31 9.00
C PHE A 136 -18.11 0.82 7.78
N CYS A 137 -19.28 0.22 7.98
CA CYS A 137 -20.19 -0.15 6.91
C CYS A 137 -21.61 0.19 7.31
N ARG A 138 -22.34 0.89 6.44
CA ARG A 138 -23.74 1.24 6.70
C ARG A 138 -24.57 1.23 5.43
N ARG A 139 -25.72 0.56 5.47
CA ARG A 139 -26.72 0.66 4.42
C ARG A 139 -27.65 1.84 4.70
N VAL A 140 -27.81 2.74 3.73
CA VAL A 140 -28.72 3.90 3.81
C VAL A 140 -30.13 3.45 3.47
N LEU A 141 -31.05 3.49 4.42
CA LEU A 141 -32.41 2.97 4.25
C LEU A 141 -33.47 4.05 4.00
N THR A 142 -33.19 5.28 4.41
CA THR A 142 -34.04 6.44 4.13
C THR A 142 -33.22 7.61 3.59
N PRO A 143 -33.82 8.53 2.81
CA PRO A 143 -33.10 9.70 2.31
C PRO A 143 -32.51 10.58 3.40
N ALA A 144 -33.13 10.64 4.57
CA ALA A 144 -32.68 11.43 5.71
C ALA A 144 -31.40 10.85 6.37
N ASP A 145 -31.18 9.52 6.28
CA ASP A 145 -30.03 8.85 6.88
C ASP A 145 -28.72 9.34 6.30
N ILE A 146 -28.69 9.80 5.03
CA ILE A 146 -27.45 10.22 4.37
C ILE A 146 -26.80 11.43 5.06
N VAL A 147 -27.61 12.28 5.68
CA VAL A 147 -27.14 13.51 6.34
C VAL A 147 -26.18 13.21 7.50
N SER A 148 -26.39 12.08 8.19
CA SER A 148 -25.47 11.60 9.23
C SER A 148 -24.51 10.54 8.72
N ALA A 149 -24.96 9.60 7.88
CA ALA A 149 -24.17 8.45 7.43
C ALA A 149 -22.92 8.87 6.66
N LEU A 150 -23.01 9.90 5.81
CA LEU A 150 -21.87 10.35 5.02
C LEU A 150 -20.77 11.00 5.88
N PRO A 151 -21.05 11.98 6.76
CA PRO A 151 -20.03 12.49 7.68
C PRO A 151 -19.47 11.41 8.63
N ASP A 152 -20.30 10.48 9.12
CA ASP A 152 -19.87 9.40 10.00
C ASP A 152 -18.90 8.46 9.26
N ALA A 153 -19.19 8.09 8.01
CA ALA A 153 -18.32 7.27 7.17
C ALA A 153 -16.97 7.96 6.89
N ILE A 154 -17.00 9.26 6.54
CA ILE A 154 -15.79 10.04 6.30
C ILE A 154 -14.93 10.13 7.56
N ALA A 155 -15.56 10.39 8.72
CA ALA A 155 -14.85 10.44 10.00
C ALA A 155 -14.22 9.08 10.33
N ALA A 156 -14.96 7.98 10.12
CA ALA A 156 -14.46 6.63 10.34
C ALA A 156 -13.28 6.30 9.40
N ALA A 157 -13.37 6.60 8.10
CA ALA A 157 -12.27 6.37 7.15
C ALA A 157 -10.99 7.09 7.59
N ARG A 158 -11.10 8.32 8.07
CA ARG A 158 -9.96 9.13 8.56
C ARG A 158 -9.27 8.57 9.80
N THR A 159 -9.87 7.63 10.50
CA THR A 159 -9.17 6.89 11.58
C THR A 159 -8.19 5.84 11.04
N GLY A 160 -8.18 5.59 9.74
CA GLY A 160 -7.31 4.64 9.04
C GLY A 160 -8.02 3.37 8.64
N GLY A 161 -8.46 3.31 7.40
CA GLY A 161 -9.11 2.17 6.77
C GLY A 161 -10.31 2.57 5.91
N PRO A 162 -10.90 1.63 5.16
CA PRO A 162 -12.08 1.88 4.35
C PRO A 162 -13.34 2.11 5.18
N ALA A 163 -14.18 3.06 4.74
CA ALA A 163 -15.56 3.18 5.18
C ALA A 163 -16.49 2.97 3.99
N VAL A 164 -17.59 2.23 4.19
CA VAL A 164 -18.50 1.82 3.13
C VAL A 164 -19.91 2.31 3.37
N LEU A 165 -20.49 2.95 2.37
CA LEU A 165 -21.91 3.26 2.30
C LEU A 165 -22.60 2.43 1.21
N LEU A 166 -23.58 1.64 1.60
CA LEU A 166 -24.43 0.90 0.67
C LEU A 166 -25.65 1.76 0.33
N LEU A 167 -25.80 2.08 -0.97
CA LEU A 167 -26.71 3.09 -1.49
C LEU A 167 -27.79 2.47 -2.37
N PRO A 168 -28.99 2.13 -1.86
CA PRO A 168 -30.09 1.65 -2.70
C PRO A 168 -30.52 2.68 -3.74
N LYS A 169 -30.84 2.22 -4.96
CA LYS A 169 -31.13 3.08 -6.11
C LYS A 169 -32.32 4.03 -5.87
N ASP A 170 -33.39 3.56 -5.27
CA ASP A 170 -34.55 4.39 -4.92
C ASP A 170 -34.20 5.46 -3.88
N ILE A 171 -33.27 5.19 -2.97
CA ILE A 171 -32.75 6.17 -2.00
C ILE A 171 -31.87 7.21 -2.71
N GLN A 172 -30.97 6.78 -3.62
CA GLN A 172 -30.11 7.67 -4.41
C GLN A 172 -30.92 8.76 -5.13
N GLN A 173 -32.05 8.37 -5.73
CA GLN A 173 -32.95 9.24 -6.48
C GLN A 173 -33.89 10.08 -5.60
N SER A 174 -34.13 9.65 -4.38
CA SER A 174 -35.03 10.30 -3.44
C SER A 174 -34.55 11.68 -3.03
N LYS A 175 -35.49 12.59 -2.69
CA LYS A 175 -35.16 13.94 -2.24
C LYS A 175 -34.89 13.99 -0.75
N VAL A 176 -33.81 14.65 -0.38
CA VAL A 176 -33.45 14.99 0.99
C VAL A 176 -33.56 16.50 1.22
N GLY A 177 -34.13 16.91 2.34
CA GLY A 177 -34.17 18.31 2.74
C GLY A 177 -32.81 18.74 3.30
N VAL A 178 -32.16 19.68 2.64
CA VAL A 178 -30.94 20.31 3.16
C VAL A 178 -31.36 21.63 3.81
N ASN A 179 -31.32 21.68 5.14
CA ASN A 179 -31.52 22.93 5.85
C ASN A 179 -30.35 23.86 5.51
N GLY A 180 -30.63 24.93 4.72
CA GLY A 180 -29.68 26.00 4.50
C GLY A 180 -29.27 26.56 5.86
N HIS A 181 -28.01 26.51 6.16
CA HIS A 181 -27.30 27.17 7.26
C HIS A 181 -28.15 27.45 8.52
N GLY A 182 -28.70 26.43 9.16
CA GLY A 182 -28.97 26.50 10.57
C GLY A 182 -27.62 26.76 11.26
N LYS A 183 -27.54 27.83 12.05
CA LYS A 183 -26.40 28.03 12.95
C LYS A 183 -26.04 26.67 13.53
N ARG A 184 -24.83 26.22 13.29
CA ARG A 184 -24.24 25.07 14.00
C ARG A 184 -24.37 25.35 15.48
N ASN A 185 -25.46 24.92 16.11
CA ASN A 185 -25.42 24.63 17.53
C ASN A 185 -24.43 23.43 17.60
N GLY A 186 -23.27 23.72 18.13
CA GLY A 186 -22.10 22.86 18.25
C GLY A 186 -22.39 21.39 18.53
N CYS A 187 -22.70 20.65 17.48
CA CYS A 187 -22.33 19.28 17.31
C CYS A 187 -21.27 19.28 16.19
N GLY A 188 -20.23 20.07 16.41
CA GLY A 188 -18.93 19.68 15.93
C GLY A 188 -18.70 18.35 16.64
N VAL A 189 -18.65 17.25 15.90
CA VAL A 189 -17.80 16.15 16.32
C VAL A 189 -16.45 16.83 16.38
N ASP A 190 -16.00 17.21 17.60
CA ASP A 190 -14.59 17.50 17.81
C ASP A 190 -13.85 16.36 17.13
N PRO A 191 -12.85 16.63 16.28
CA PRO A 191 -12.04 15.55 15.74
C PRO A 191 -11.71 14.65 16.94
N PRO A 192 -11.93 13.34 16.84
CA PRO A 192 -11.78 12.44 17.99
C PRO A 192 -10.48 12.87 18.67
N ARG A 193 -10.54 13.23 19.96
CA ARG A 193 -9.37 13.68 20.69
C ARG A 193 -8.32 12.61 20.46
N SER A 194 -7.25 12.98 19.76
CA SER A 194 -6.17 12.03 19.45
C SER A 194 -5.72 11.43 20.77
N LEU A 195 -5.96 10.14 20.93
CA LEU A 195 -5.55 9.42 22.13
C LEU A 195 -4.04 9.36 22.12
N ILE A 196 -3.42 10.07 23.05
CA ILE A 196 -1.97 10.05 23.25
C ILE A 196 -1.72 9.32 24.55
N GLY A 197 -0.99 8.20 24.48
CA GLY A 197 -0.58 7.44 25.64
C GLY A 197 0.51 8.16 26.45
N ASP A 198 0.80 7.62 27.64
CA ASP A 198 1.87 8.14 28.49
C ASP A 198 3.26 7.79 27.91
N PRO A 199 4.05 8.76 27.44
CA PRO A 199 5.37 8.52 26.85
C PRO A 199 6.48 8.25 27.91
N HIS A 200 6.21 8.36 29.20
CA HIS A 200 7.21 8.25 30.27
C HIS A 200 8.06 6.96 30.22
N PRO A 201 7.52 5.77 29.89
CA PRO A 201 8.34 4.56 29.78
C PRO A 201 9.44 4.70 28.73
N ILE A 202 9.11 5.24 27.55
CA ILE A 202 10.04 5.49 26.46
C ILE A 202 11.06 6.58 26.84
N VAL A 203 10.57 7.71 27.37
CA VAL A 203 11.44 8.82 27.83
C VAL A 203 12.45 8.35 28.86
N ARG A 204 12.00 7.53 29.82
CA ARG A 204 12.89 6.97 30.85
C ARG A 204 13.94 6.05 30.25
N ALA A 205 13.55 5.14 29.37
CA ALA A 205 14.47 4.21 28.72
C ALA A 205 15.52 4.95 27.89
N LEU A 206 15.11 5.88 27.06
CA LEU A 206 16.01 6.67 26.20
C LEU A 206 16.94 7.59 27.02
N ARG A 207 16.43 8.20 28.09
CA ARG A 207 17.25 9.09 28.96
C ARG A 207 18.40 8.36 29.64
N TRP A 208 18.20 7.10 30.01
CA TRP A 208 19.18 6.27 30.68
C TRP A 208 19.94 5.32 29.76
N ALA A 209 19.64 5.38 28.45
CA ALA A 209 20.38 4.58 27.48
C ALA A 209 21.87 4.92 27.48
N ASN A 210 22.69 3.87 27.48
CA ASN A 210 24.17 3.99 27.45
C ASN A 210 24.69 3.20 26.24
N GLY A 211 24.64 3.81 25.06
CA GLY A 211 25.06 3.21 23.79
C GLY A 211 24.26 3.74 22.61
N PRO A 212 24.38 3.10 21.45
CA PRO A 212 23.62 3.45 20.26
C PRO A 212 22.12 3.23 20.43
N ILE A 213 21.31 3.96 19.64
CA ILE A 213 19.87 3.78 19.51
C ILE A 213 19.55 3.42 18.06
N THR A 214 18.74 2.39 17.88
CA THR A 214 18.15 2.07 16.57
C THR A 214 16.64 2.33 16.60
N ILE A 215 16.13 3.00 15.56
CA ILE A 215 14.71 3.22 15.32
C ILE A 215 14.27 2.32 14.16
N ILE A 216 13.15 1.61 14.31
CA ILE A 216 12.46 0.93 13.20
C ILE A 216 11.17 1.69 12.94
N ALA A 217 11.08 2.36 11.78
CA ALA A 217 9.97 3.22 11.42
C ALA A 217 9.04 2.55 10.39
N GLY A 218 7.73 2.81 10.50
CA GLY A 218 6.76 2.22 9.62
C GLY A 218 5.64 3.14 9.16
N GLU A 219 4.60 2.52 8.65
CA GLU A 219 3.54 3.10 7.83
C GLU A 219 2.77 4.26 8.49
N GLN A 220 2.63 4.28 9.81
CA GLN A 220 1.96 5.39 10.50
C GLN A 220 2.75 6.70 10.39
N VAL A 221 4.08 6.64 10.26
CA VAL A 221 4.90 7.85 10.04
C VAL A 221 4.50 8.54 8.73
N ALA A 222 4.27 7.75 7.67
CA ALA A 222 3.80 8.27 6.40
C ALA A 222 2.35 8.77 6.46
N ARG A 223 1.46 8.00 7.09
CA ARG A 223 0.04 8.30 7.22
C ARG A 223 -0.24 9.58 8.01
N ASP A 224 0.48 9.77 9.12
CA ASP A 224 0.32 10.93 10.01
C ASP A 224 1.22 12.11 9.59
N ASP A 225 1.93 11.99 8.46
CA ASP A 225 2.91 12.98 7.97
C ASP A 225 3.92 13.41 9.04
N ALA A 226 4.48 12.42 9.75
CA ALA A 226 5.34 12.61 10.92
C ALA A 226 6.85 12.44 10.61
N ARG A 227 7.25 12.57 9.32
CA ARG A 227 8.64 12.40 8.88
C ARG A 227 9.59 13.41 9.49
N SER A 228 9.16 14.68 9.56
CA SER A 228 9.96 15.76 10.16
C SER A 228 10.20 15.53 11.65
N GLU A 229 9.17 15.13 12.38
CA GLU A 229 9.24 14.87 13.82
C GLU A 229 10.06 13.60 14.11
N LEU A 230 9.99 12.59 13.23
CA LEU A 230 10.86 11.42 13.30
C LEU A 230 12.33 11.82 13.12
N GLU A 231 12.63 12.66 12.11
CA GLU A 231 14.00 13.14 11.85
C GLU A 231 14.55 14.00 13.00
N GLU A 232 13.71 14.88 13.59
CA GLU A 232 14.09 15.66 14.76
C GLU A 232 14.43 14.75 15.96
N LEU A 233 13.60 13.73 16.22
CA LEU A 233 13.86 12.75 17.28
C LEU A 233 15.13 11.94 17.00
N ARG A 234 15.29 11.45 15.77
CA ARG A 234 16.47 10.72 15.30
C ARG A 234 17.74 11.55 15.53
N ALA A 235 17.75 12.80 15.09
CA ALA A 235 18.90 13.70 15.22
C ALA A 235 19.26 13.96 16.69
N LEU A 236 18.25 14.18 17.55
CA LEU A 236 18.44 14.36 18.98
C LEU A 236 19.07 13.14 19.65
N LEU A 237 18.67 11.94 19.23
CA LEU A 237 19.14 10.67 19.78
C LEU A 237 20.43 10.17 19.12
N HIS A 238 20.94 10.82 18.09
CA HIS A 238 22.01 10.30 17.23
C HIS A 238 21.71 8.88 16.71
N ALA A 239 20.41 8.57 16.51
CA ALA A 239 19.95 7.23 16.16
C ALA A 239 20.16 6.89 14.69
N GLN A 240 20.31 5.60 14.40
CA GLN A 240 20.13 5.04 13.07
C GLN A 240 18.66 4.65 12.86
N VAL A 241 18.19 4.67 11.61
CA VAL A 241 16.80 4.34 11.26
C VAL A 241 16.76 3.25 10.19
N ALA A 242 15.99 2.20 10.46
CA ALA A 242 15.54 1.24 9.46
C ALA A 242 14.05 1.45 9.17
N CYS A 243 13.62 1.16 7.95
CA CYS A 243 12.21 1.24 7.55
C CYS A 243 11.64 -0.16 7.34
N VAL A 244 10.35 -0.34 7.61
CA VAL A 244 9.66 -1.55 7.14
C VAL A 244 9.44 -1.49 5.62
N PRO A 245 9.29 -2.65 4.92
CA PRO A 245 9.22 -2.68 3.46
C PRO A 245 8.10 -1.84 2.84
N ASP A 246 6.95 -1.76 3.49
CA ASP A 246 5.76 -0.99 3.06
C ASP A 246 5.77 0.48 3.49
N ALA A 247 6.85 0.91 4.13
CA ALA A 247 7.07 2.31 4.55
C ALA A 247 8.51 2.76 4.28
N LYS A 248 9.07 2.37 3.15
CA LYS A 248 10.46 2.65 2.79
C LYS A 248 10.76 4.15 2.69
N ASP A 249 9.75 4.97 2.45
CA ASP A 249 9.84 6.42 2.28
C ASP A 249 9.70 7.24 3.57
N VAL A 250 9.65 6.61 4.76
CA VAL A 250 9.48 7.33 6.03
C VAL A 250 10.79 7.83 6.64
N ALA A 251 11.93 7.29 6.19
CA ALA A 251 13.26 7.77 6.53
C ALA A 251 14.15 7.60 5.30
N GLY A 252 15.19 8.40 5.17
CA GLY A 252 16.10 8.29 4.03
C GLY A 252 16.63 6.86 3.83
N THR A 253 17.01 6.51 2.60
CA THR A 253 17.68 5.25 2.27
C THR A 253 19.20 5.43 2.20
N PRO A 254 19.99 4.38 2.45
CA PRO A 254 21.44 4.41 2.23
C PRO A 254 21.77 4.89 0.82
N GLY A 255 22.81 5.71 0.68
CA GLY A 255 23.22 6.26 -0.61
C GLY A 255 22.49 7.54 -1.05
N SER A 256 21.33 7.86 -0.50
CA SER A 256 20.58 9.10 -0.81
C SER A 256 20.94 10.30 0.07
N GLY A 257 22.11 10.29 0.67
CA GLY A 257 22.64 11.40 1.50
C GLY A 257 22.33 11.31 2.99
N SER A 258 21.70 10.23 3.48
CA SER A 258 21.50 9.98 4.91
C SER A 258 22.47 8.91 5.42
N SER A 259 23.51 9.31 6.12
CA SER A 259 24.44 8.39 6.80
C SER A 259 23.83 7.65 7.99
N SER A 260 22.60 7.99 8.37
CA SER A 260 21.85 7.38 9.48
C SER A 260 20.87 6.30 9.04
N ALA A 261 20.65 6.11 7.74
CA ALA A 261 19.73 5.11 7.23
C ALA A 261 20.39 3.72 7.18
N LEU A 262 19.69 2.74 7.77
CA LEU A 262 20.13 1.34 7.80
C LEU A 262 19.53 0.50 6.67
N GLY A 263 18.61 1.07 5.87
CA GLY A 263 17.87 0.35 4.86
C GLY A 263 16.55 -0.21 5.36
N VAL A 264 16.13 -1.32 4.76
CA VAL A 264 14.82 -1.95 4.96
C VAL A 264 14.94 -3.18 5.86
N THR A 265 13.93 -3.44 6.67
CA THR A 265 13.83 -4.62 7.54
C THR A 265 13.22 -5.83 6.80
N GLY A 266 13.30 -7.02 7.37
CA GLY A 266 12.53 -8.20 6.98
C GLY A 266 13.06 -9.01 5.80
N VAL A 267 12.18 -9.79 5.18
CA VAL A 267 12.56 -10.81 4.18
C VAL A 267 13.19 -10.24 2.90
N MET A 268 12.93 -8.97 2.59
CA MET A 268 13.51 -8.24 1.46
C MET A 268 14.49 -7.15 1.97
N GLY A 269 14.86 -7.24 3.22
CA GLY A 269 15.63 -6.21 3.92
C GLY A 269 17.13 -6.42 3.87
N HIS A 270 17.83 -5.53 4.54
CA HIS A 270 19.29 -5.50 4.63
C HIS A 270 19.75 -6.21 5.91
N PRO A 271 20.59 -7.24 5.83
CA PRO A 271 21.05 -8.00 7.00
C PRO A 271 21.70 -7.15 8.10
N GLY A 272 22.41 -6.08 7.74
CA GLY A 272 23.03 -5.15 8.69
C GLY A 272 22.06 -4.47 9.67
N VAL A 273 20.75 -4.48 9.40
CA VAL A 273 19.74 -3.97 10.34
C VAL A 273 19.70 -4.82 11.62
N ALA A 274 19.81 -6.15 11.50
CA ALA A 274 19.86 -7.04 12.66
C ALA A 274 21.08 -6.75 13.54
N ASP A 275 22.24 -6.54 12.91
CA ASP A 275 23.49 -6.23 13.62
C ASP A 275 23.38 -4.88 14.35
N ALA A 276 22.81 -3.87 13.70
CA ALA A 276 22.58 -2.56 14.31
C ALA A 276 21.62 -2.63 15.50
N VAL A 277 20.54 -3.38 15.40
CA VAL A 277 19.60 -3.61 16.50
C VAL A 277 20.31 -4.32 17.65
N ALA A 278 21.04 -5.41 17.38
CA ALA A 278 21.75 -6.18 18.40
C ALA A 278 22.82 -5.37 19.14
N ALA A 279 23.47 -4.42 18.45
CA ALA A 279 24.45 -3.51 19.04
C ALA A 279 23.84 -2.34 19.81
N SER A 280 22.53 -2.16 19.79
CA SER A 280 21.85 -1.00 20.39
C SER A 280 21.63 -1.16 21.89
N ALA A 281 21.68 -0.03 22.61
CA ALA A 281 21.25 0.04 24.01
C ALA A 281 19.72 0.01 24.14
N VAL A 282 19.00 0.53 23.15
CA VAL A 282 17.53 0.53 23.05
C VAL A 282 17.13 0.47 21.58
N CYS A 283 16.11 -0.34 21.26
CA CYS A 283 15.40 -0.32 20.00
C CYS A 283 14.04 0.37 20.16
N LEU A 284 13.72 1.36 19.31
CA LEU A 284 12.45 2.06 19.32
C LEU A 284 11.67 1.77 18.02
N VAL A 285 10.54 1.08 18.14
CA VAL A 285 9.63 0.78 17.02
C VAL A 285 8.59 1.91 16.92
N VAL A 286 8.52 2.59 15.78
CA VAL A 286 7.73 3.79 15.58
C VAL A 286 6.71 3.58 14.46
N GLY A 287 5.43 3.60 14.81
CA GLY A 287 4.34 3.63 13.84
C GLY A 287 4.20 2.39 12.97
N THR A 288 4.61 1.20 13.48
CA THR A 288 4.41 -0.08 12.77
C THR A 288 4.06 -1.20 13.73
N ARG A 289 3.30 -2.17 13.22
CA ARG A 289 3.05 -3.43 13.92
C ARG A 289 4.18 -4.45 13.75
N LEU A 290 5.12 -4.19 12.87
CA LEU A 290 6.28 -5.04 12.57
C LEU A 290 5.84 -6.49 12.29
N SER A 291 5.18 -6.68 11.13
CA SER A 291 4.64 -7.96 10.68
C SER A 291 5.73 -9.04 10.57
N VAL A 292 5.35 -10.31 10.43
CA VAL A 292 6.30 -11.40 10.22
C VAL A 292 7.22 -11.13 9.02
N THR A 293 6.67 -10.60 7.92
CA THR A 293 7.43 -10.24 6.72
C THR A 293 8.46 -9.14 7.01
N ALA A 294 8.06 -8.12 7.79
CA ALA A 294 8.92 -6.99 8.15
C ALA A 294 9.90 -7.31 9.29
N ARG A 295 9.65 -8.36 10.09
CA ARG A 295 10.47 -8.75 11.23
C ARG A 295 11.46 -9.87 10.95
N ALA A 296 11.27 -10.62 9.88
CA ALA A 296 12.10 -11.77 9.57
C ALA A 296 13.60 -11.43 9.65
N GLY A 297 14.35 -12.27 10.34
CA GLY A 297 15.79 -12.05 10.62
C GLY A 297 16.11 -11.10 11.77
N LEU A 298 15.11 -10.48 12.43
CA LEU A 298 15.31 -9.55 13.54
C LEU A 298 14.93 -10.13 14.91
N ASP A 299 14.29 -11.30 14.98
CA ASP A 299 13.71 -11.81 16.21
C ASP A 299 14.71 -11.95 17.35
N ASP A 300 15.89 -12.52 17.09
CA ASP A 300 16.96 -12.71 18.09
C ASP A 300 17.54 -11.37 18.55
N ALA A 301 17.77 -10.44 17.62
CA ALA A 301 18.28 -9.10 17.94
C ALA A 301 17.27 -8.33 18.80
N LEU A 302 15.98 -8.33 18.42
CA LEU A 302 14.91 -7.68 19.17
C LEU A 302 14.68 -8.30 20.56
N ALA A 303 14.89 -9.61 20.70
CA ALA A 303 14.78 -10.30 21.99
C ALA A 303 15.95 -9.97 22.93
N SER A 304 17.12 -9.61 22.38
CA SER A 304 18.35 -9.33 23.15
C SER A 304 18.45 -7.88 23.65
N VAL A 305 17.60 -6.97 23.12
CA VAL A 305 17.70 -5.52 23.38
C VAL A 305 16.39 -4.98 23.97
N PRO A 306 16.44 -4.08 24.96
CA PRO A 306 15.24 -3.39 25.44
C PRO A 306 14.51 -2.70 24.31
N THR A 307 13.33 -3.24 23.96
CA THR A 307 12.52 -2.76 22.84
C THR A 307 11.27 -2.05 23.34
N PHE A 308 11.01 -0.87 22.81
CA PHE A 308 9.84 -0.05 23.07
C PHE A 308 9.12 0.25 21.77
N SER A 309 7.81 0.49 21.84
CA SER A 309 7.06 0.90 20.65
C SER A 309 6.12 2.05 20.94
N ILE A 310 5.86 2.87 19.91
CA ILE A 310 4.88 3.93 19.90
C ILE A 310 4.11 3.93 18.59
N GLY A 311 2.77 3.92 18.66
CA GLY A 311 1.92 3.88 17.48
C GLY A 311 0.48 3.55 17.80
N SER A 312 -0.36 3.49 16.79
CA SER A 312 -1.81 3.23 16.90
C SER A 312 -2.17 1.77 17.17
N ALA A 313 -1.20 0.85 17.15
CA ALA A 313 -1.37 -0.54 17.55
C ALA A 313 -0.05 -1.15 18.02
N PRO A 314 -0.08 -2.10 18.98
CA PRO A 314 1.12 -2.78 19.44
C PRO A 314 1.73 -3.64 18.31
N PRO A 315 3.06 -3.76 18.26
CA PRO A 315 3.73 -4.64 17.32
C PRO A 315 3.49 -6.12 17.67
N TYR A 316 3.73 -7.01 16.69
CA TYR A 316 3.61 -8.46 16.86
C TYR A 316 4.81 -9.09 17.61
N LEU A 317 5.36 -8.37 18.57
CA LEU A 317 6.42 -8.83 19.46
C LEU A 317 6.17 -8.31 20.88
N PRO A 318 6.61 -9.02 21.91
CA PRO A 318 6.52 -8.54 23.29
C PRO A 318 7.41 -7.31 23.52
N CYS A 319 6.81 -6.17 23.83
CA CYS A 319 7.54 -4.95 24.19
C CYS A 319 6.63 -4.00 24.98
N THR A 320 7.23 -2.97 25.58
CA THR A 320 6.45 -1.87 26.18
C THR A 320 5.93 -0.97 25.07
N HIS A 321 4.60 -0.96 24.91
CA HIS A 321 3.92 -0.17 23.87
C HIS A 321 3.24 1.07 24.46
N VAL A 322 3.40 2.21 23.76
CA VAL A 322 2.68 3.45 24.00
C VAL A 322 1.72 3.71 22.86
N HIS A 323 0.42 3.65 23.16
CA HIS A 323 -0.62 3.88 22.15
C HIS A 323 -0.72 5.35 21.77
N THR A 324 -0.83 5.65 20.47
CA THR A 324 -1.12 7.00 19.97
C THR A 324 -1.84 6.96 18.62
N GLU A 325 -2.90 7.77 18.49
CA GLU A 325 -3.57 8.08 17.22
C GLU A 325 -3.04 9.39 16.59
N ASP A 326 -2.10 10.08 17.27
CA ASP A 326 -1.38 11.26 16.77
C ASP A 326 0.12 11.03 16.97
N LEU A 327 0.73 10.37 15.99
CA LEU A 327 2.16 10.06 16.05
C LEU A 327 3.00 11.34 15.98
N ARG A 328 2.58 12.32 15.18
CA ARG A 328 3.25 13.62 15.04
C ARG A 328 3.37 14.35 16.37
N GLY A 329 2.23 14.54 17.06
CA GLY A 329 2.20 15.14 18.39
C GLY A 329 3.00 14.36 19.43
N SER A 330 2.95 13.02 19.36
CA SER A 330 3.68 12.16 20.28
C SER A 330 5.20 12.23 20.09
N LEU A 331 5.70 12.21 18.84
CA LEU A 331 7.12 12.38 18.55
C LEU A 331 7.63 13.76 18.98
N THR A 332 6.83 14.81 18.75
CA THR A 332 7.14 16.16 19.26
C THR A 332 7.27 16.19 20.78
N MET A 333 6.36 15.51 21.51
CA MET A 333 6.45 15.41 22.97
C MET A 333 7.69 14.66 23.43
N LEU A 334 8.05 13.54 22.79
CA LEU A 334 9.28 12.79 23.08
C LEU A 334 10.52 13.67 22.88
N THR A 335 10.61 14.37 21.75
CA THR A 335 11.71 15.28 21.42
C THR A 335 11.86 16.37 22.48
N ARG A 336 10.76 16.99 22.89
CA ARG A 336 10.76 18.01 23.97
C ARG A 336 11.22 17.44 25.31
N ALA A 337 10.70 16.27 25.70
CA ALA A 337 11.05 15.62 26.98
C ALA A 337 12.53 15.19 27.06
N LEU A 338 13.14 14.89 25.91
CA LEU A 338 14.53 14.48 25.79
C LEU A 338 15.49 15.62 25.46
N SER A 339 14.99 16.86 25.34
CA SER A 339 15.79 18.06 25.11
C SER A 339 16.21 18.75 26.42
N GLY A 340 17.18 19.66 26.34
CA GLY A 340 17.66 20.45 27.49
C GLY A 340 18.11 19.59 28.69
N PRO A 341 17.58 19.83 29.92
CA PRO A 341 17.94 19.06 31.10
C PRO A 341 17.58 17.56 31.03
N GLY A 342 16.61 17.22 30.15
CA GLY A 342 16.19 15.84 29.88
C GLY A 342 17.05 15.07 28.89
N ARG A 343 18.07 15.70 28.31
CA ARG A 343 18.92 15.09 27.28
C ARG A 343 19.65 13.86 27.80
N PRO A 344 19.59 12.75 27.03
CA PRO A 344 20.38 11.56 27.34
C PRO A 344 21.88 11.87 27.38
N ARG A 345 22.60 11.31 28.37
CA ARG A 345 24.03 11.58 28.56
C ARG A 345 24.93 10.44 28.10
N GLY A 346 24.36 9.25 27.94
CA GLY A 346 25.12 8.03 27.59
C GLY A 346 25.02 7.65 26.11
N LEU A 347 24.37 8.49 25.29
CA LEU A 347 24.24 8.18 23.86
C LEU A 347 25.59 8.18 23.17
N ARG A 348 25.77 7.21 22.29
CA ARG A 348 26.91 7.12 21.37
C ARG A 348 26.41 7.14 19.96
N VAL A 349 27.17 7.75 19.07
CA VAL A 349 26.97 7.56 17.63
C VAL A 349 27.26 6.08 17.36
N PRO A 350 26.39 5.36 16.64
CA PRO A 350 26.64 3.97 16.27
C PRO A 350 27.96 3.84 15.54
N ASP A 351 28.68 2.75 15.79
CA ASP A 351 29.77 2.35 14.92
C ASP A 351 29.20 2.11 13.50
N PHE A 352 30.03 2.29 12.47
CA PHE A 352 29.61 2.06 11.10
C PHE A 352 29.10 0.63 10.96
N VAL A 353 27.83 0.49 10.59
CA VAL A 353 27.25 -0.79 10.17
C VAL A 353 27.33 -0.81 8.66
N ALA A 354 28.05 -1.77 8.10
CA ALA A 354 28.13 -1.95 6.66
C ALA A 354 26.71 -2.16 6.08
N ASP A 355 26.38 -1.43 5.04
CA ASP A 355 25.20 -1.72 4.24
C ASP A 355 25.43 -3.06 3.55
N THR A 356 24.76 -4.09 4.03
CA THR A 356 24.92 -5.45 3.51
C THR A 356 23.69 -5.79 2.68
N GLU A 357 23.87 -5.89 1.36
CA GLU A 357 22.83 -6.43 0.47
C GLU A 357 22.70 -7.94 0.69
N LEU A 358 21.50 -8.45 0.40
CA LEU A 358 21.31 -9.89 0.18
C LEU A 358 22.07 -10.29 -1.09
N ASP A 359 22.68 -11.48 -1.07
CA ASP A 359 23.49 -12.02 -2.16
C ASP A 359 22.79 -13.21 -2.85
N PRO A 360 21.86 -12.96 -3.79
CA PRO A 360 21.27 -14.02 -4.57
C PRO A 360 22.33 -14.72 -5.45
N PRO A 361 22.13 -16.01 -5.77
CA PRO A 361 23.01 -16.72 -6.68
C PRO A 361 23.17 -15.98 -8.01
N SER A 362 24.40 -15.94 -8.53
CA SER A 362 24.66 -15.36 -9.84
C SER A 362 23.87 -16.11 -10.92
N PHE A 363 23.21 -15.36 -11.79
CA PHE A 363 22.44 -15.93 -12.89
C PHE A 363 23.09 -15.58 -14.23
N ALA A 364 23.40 -16.59 -15.07
CA ALA A 364 24.09 -16.43 -16.34
C ALA A 364 23.15 -16.53 -17.58
N GLY A 365 21.82 -16.66 -17.38
CA GLY A 365 20.83 -16.75 -18.47
C GLY A 365 20.65 -15.41 -19.23
N SER A 366 19.72 -15.38 -20.17
CA SER A 366 19.39 -14.20 -20.99
C SER A 366 18.53 -13.18 -20.21
N GLY A 367 18.43 -11.96 -20.74
CA GLY A 367 17.59 -10.86 -20.21
C GLY A 367 18.33 -9.96 -19.23
N VAL A 368 17.68 -8.83 -18.92
CA VAL A 368 18.19 -7.83 -17.97
C VAL A 368 18.05 -8.35 -16.54
N ARG A 369 19.07 -8.19 -15.70
CA ARG A 369 19.04 -8.58 -14.30
C ARG A 369 18.25 -7.59 -13.45
N TYR A 370 17.55 -8.09 -12.42
CA TYR A 370 16.81 -7.23 -11.50
C TYR A 370 17.72 -6.16 -10.88
N ARG A 371 18.90 -6.56 -10.37
CA ARG A 371 19.83 -5.61 -9.75
C ARG A 371 20.31 -4.54 -10.72
N ASP A 372 20.69 -4.94 -11.93
CA ASP A 372 21.20 -4.00 -12.94
C ASP A 372 20.13 -3.01 -13.39
N ALA A 373 18.90 -3.49 -13.60
CA ALA A 373 17.76 -2.63 -13.90
C ALA A 373 17.50 -1.60 -12.79
N MET A 374 17.55 -2.02 -11.51
CA MET A 374 17.36 -1.10 -10.37
C MET A 374 18.49 -0.06 -10.28
N VAL A 375 19.73 -0.42 -10.60
CA VAL A 375 20.86 0.52 -10.68
C VAL A 375 20.64 1.56 -11.79
N VAL A 376 20.11 1.15 -12.94
CA VAL A 376 19.78 2.09 -14.02
C VAL A 376 18.63 3.01 -13.60
N LEU A 377 17.55 2.46 -13.01
CA LEU A 377 16.44 3.25 -12.47
C LEU A 377 16.92 4.26 -11.44
N ASP A 378 17.81 3.87 -10.53
CA ASP A 378 18.39 4.79 -9.53
C ASP A 378 19.10 5.99 -10.17
N ARG A 379 19.77 5.80 -11.29
CA ARG A 379 20.49 6.87 -12.00
C ARG A 379 19.57 7.79 -12.80
N VAL A 380 18.47 7.25 -13.34
CA VAL A 380 17.58 7.97 -14.26
C VAL A 380 16.46 8.69 -13.53
N LEU A 381 15.94 8.11 -12.44
CA LEU A 381 14.79 8.69 -11.74
C LEU A 381 15.17 9.97 -10.98
N PRO A 382 14.56 11.12 -11.27
CA PRO A 382 14.84 12.37 -10.56
C PRO A 382 14.22 12.40 -9.16
N ASP A 383 14.65 13.35 -8.34
CA ASP A 383 13.98 13.71 -7.09
C ASP A 383 12.51 14.10 -7.37
N GLY A 384 11.62 13.90 -6.42
CA GLY A 384 10.18 14.12 -6.57
C GLY A 384 9.43 12.98 -7.29
N THR A 385 10.13 11.94 -7.78
CA THR A 385 9.48 10.78 -8.41
C THR A 385 8.79 9.92 -7.35
N ASP A 386 7.50 9.69 -7.53
CA ASP A 386 6.75 8.69 -6.77
C ASP A 386 6.93 7.31 -7.40
N ILE A 387 7.25 6.31 -6.58
CA ILE A 387 7.47 4.93 -7.01
C ILE A 387 6.38 4.05 -6.42
N VAL A 388 5.65 3.34 -7.26
CA VAL A 388 4.61 2.38 -6.83
C VAL A 388 4.96 1.01 -7.36
N VAL A 389 5.14 0.06 -6.45
CA VAL A 389 5.70 -1.26 -6.77
C VAL A 389 4.67 -2.34 -6.58
N ASP A 390 4.61 -3.29 -7.50
CA ASP A 390 3.77 -4.49 -7.38
C ASP A 390 4.48 -5.62 -6.63
N ALA A 391 3.73 -6.66 -6.27
CA ALA A 391 4.26 -7.85 -5.62
C ALA A 391 5.16 -8.70 -6.57
N GLY A 392 5.86 -9.69 -6.02
CA GLY A 392 6.67 -10.65 -6.77
C GLY A 392 8.16 -10.37 -6.76
N ASN A 393 8.92 -11.05 -7.64
CA ASN A 393 10.39 -10.94 -7.72
C ASN A 393 10.83 -9.50 -8.01
N THR A 394 10.13 -8.82 -8.93
CA THR A 394 10.35 -7.40 -9.26
C THR A 394 10.15 -6.51 -8.04
N GLY A 395 9.09 -6.78 -7.26
CA GLY A 395 8.82 -6.05 -6.03
C GLY A 395 9.91 -6.24 -4.98
N ALA A 396 10.36 -7.48 -4.79
CA ALA A 396 11.46 -7.78 -3.87
C ALA A 396 12.75 -7.02 -4.28
N ALA A 397 13.08 -7.01 -5.57
CA ALA A 397 14.23 -6.29 -6.10
C ALA A 397 14.11 -4.77 -5.91
N ALA A 398 12.95 -4.18 -6.20
CA ALA A 398 12.74 -2.75 -6.02
C ALA A 398 12.80 -2.33 -4.55
N ILE A 399 12.22 -3.11 -3.65
CA ILE A 399 12.29 -2.86 -2.20
C ILE A 399 13.74 -2.93 -1.72
N HIS A 400 14.51 -3.90 -2.21
CA HIS A 400 15.88 -4.12 -1.77
C HIS A 400 16.87 -3.12 -2.37
N TYR A 401 16.89 -3.00 -3.72
CA TYR A 401 17.95 -2.28 -4.43
C TYR A 401 17.65 -0.82 -4.78
N LEU A 402 16.36 -0.43 -4.96
CA LEU A 402 16.03 0.89 -5.49
C LEU A 402 15.84 1.92 -4.37
N PRO A 403 16.72 2.94 -4.23
CA PRO A 403 16.54 3.98 -3.23
C PRO A 403 15.28 4.83 -3.46
N VAL A 404 14.70 5.34 -2.39
CA VAL A 404 13.59 6.30 -2.46
C VAL A 404 14.10 7.65 -2.95
N ARG A 405 13.34 8.30 -3.81
CA ARG A 405 13.66 9.67 -4.26
C ARG A 405 13.34 10.69 -3.18
N ARG A 406 14.17 11.73 -3.05
CA ARG A 406 13.89 12.86 -2.16
C ARG A 406 12.57 13.49 -2.58
N GLU A 407 11.69 13.81 -1.62
CA GLU A 407 10.35 14.37 -1.86
C GLU A 407 9.40 13.45 -2.64
N GLY A 408 9.84 12.24 -3.00
CA GLY A 408 9.01 11.21 -3.62
C GLY A 408 8.46 10.21 -2.60
N ARG A 409 7.42 9.49 -3.02
CA ARG A 409 6.83 8.40 -2.25
C ARG A 409 7.34 7.05 -2.76
N PHE A 410 7.28 6.05 -1.87
CA PHE A 410 7.51 4.65 -2.24
C PHE A 410 6.38 3.82 -1.66
N ALA A 411 5.48 3.34 -2.50
CA ALA A 411 4.31 2.60 -2.08
C ALA A 411 4.33 1.17 -2.62
N VAL A 412 3.98 0.23 -1.75
CA VAL A 412 3.82 -1.19 -2.09
C VAL A 412 2.71 -1.79 -1.23
N ALA A 413 1.94 -2.71 -1.80
CA ALA A 413 0.88 -3.43 -1.09
C ALA A 413 1.42 -4.73 -0.50
N LEU A 414 1.61 -4.78 0.81
CA LEU A 414 2.07 -5.96 1.55
C LEU A 414 1.05 -6.48 2.58
N GLY A 415 -0.09 -5.82 2.71
CA GLY A 415 -1.16 -6.22 3.62
C GLY A 415 -1.89 -7.48 3.14
N MET A 416 -2.46 -7.42 1.94
CA MET A 416 -3.12 -8.54 1.27
C MET A 416 -2.29 -9.07 0.09
N GLY A 417 -1.36 -8.26 -0.43
CA GLY A 417 -0.46 -8.67 -1.50
C GLY A 417 -1.16 -8.94 -2.83
N GLY A 418 -2.25 -8.25 -3.13
CA GLY A 418 -2.99 -8.40 -4.38
C GLY A 418 -2.15 -7.94 -5.57
N MET A 419 -1.88 -8.86 -6.51
CA MET A 419 -1.13 -8.54 -7.73
C MET A 419 -1.93 -7.59 -8.63
N GLY A 420 -1.24 -6.65 -9.27
CA GLY A 420 -1.86 -5.59 -10.08
C GLY A 420 -2.25 -4.34 -9.29
N TYR A 421 -2.02 -4.31 -7.98
CA TYR A 421 -2.25 -3.14 -7.13
C TYR A 421 -1.57 -1.87 -7.67
N SER A 422 -0.34 -2.00 -8.12
CA SER A 422 0.50 -0.86 -8.51
C SER A 422 -0.07 -0.05 -9.68
N PHE A 423 -0.83 -0.67 -10.58
CA PHE A 423 -1.43 0.02 -11.73
C PHE A 423 -2.48 1.04 -11.27
N GLY A 424 -3.46 0.59 -10.49
CA GLY A 424 -4.46 1.50 -9.95
C GLY A 424 -3.85 2.50 -8.97
N ALA A 425 -3.04 2.05 -8.02
CA ALA A 425 -2.43 2.91 -7.01
C ALA A 425 -1.52 3.99 -7.63
N GLY A 426 -0.72 3.65 -8.65
CA GLY A 426 0.11 4.62 -9.36
C GLY A 426 -0.69 5.67 -10.11
N ILE A 427 -1.79 5.28 -10.75
CA ILE A 427 -2.72 6.21 -11.40
C ILE A 427 -3.37 7.13 -10.36
N GLY A 428 -3.87 6.56 -9.25
CA GLY A 428 -4.46 7.33 -8.16
C GLY A 428 -3.48 8.33 -7.54
N MET A 429 -2.22 7.93 -7.35
CA MET A 429 -1.15 8.79 -6.87
C MET A 429 -0.87 9.94 -7.85
N ALA A 430 -0.82 9.66 -9.16
CA ALA A 430 -0.64 10.69 -10.18
C ALA A 430 -1.78 11.71 -10.19
N PHE A 431 -3.04 11.28 -10.01
CA PHE A 431 -4.17 12.19 -9.80
C PHE A 431 -4.01 13.05 -8.56
N GLY A 432 -3.60 12.45 -7.43
CA GLY A 432 -3.41 13.18 -6.17
C GLY A 432 -2.29 14.22 -6.23
N ARG A 433 -1.30 14.00 -7.09
CA ARG A 433 -0.14 14.90 -7.26
C ARG A 433 -0.30 15.89 -8.42
N ALA A 434 -1.37 15.79 -9.20
CA ALA A 434 -1.55 16.62 -10.41
C ALA A 434 -1.50 18.13 -10.14
N ASN A 435 -1.89 18.57 -8.95
CA ASN A 435 -1.89 19.98 -8.54
C ASN A 435 -0.66 20.39 -7.70
N ASP A 436 0.22 19.45 -7.38
CA ASP A 436 1.44 19.72 -6.63
C ASP A 436 2.56 20.21 -7.55
N ARG A 437 2.99 21.45 -7.38
CA ARG A 437 4.06 22.06 -8.20
C ARG A 437 5.43 21.40 -8.03
N HIS A 438 5.61 20.61 -6.98
CA HIS A 438 6.85 19.90 -6.69
C HIS A 438 6.76 18.41 -7.04
N SER A 439 5.60 17.95 -7.52
CA SER A 439 5.45 16.55 -7.91
C SER A 439 6.25 16.26 -9.18
N GLY A 440 7.06 15.24 -9.07
CA GLY A 440 7.65 14.58 -10.21
C GLY A 440 6.65 13.66 -10.91
N ARG A 441 7.17 12.76 -11.68
CA ARG A 441 6.43 11.72 -12.39
C ARG A 441 6.14 10.54 -11.45
N THR A 442 5.03 9.86 -11.63
CA THR A 442 4.79 8.56 -10.98
C THR A 442 5.38 7.44 -11.83
N VAL A 443 6.14 6.55 -11.20
CA VAL A 443 6.70 5.36 -11.82
C VAL A 443 6.07 4.12 -11.19
N VAL A 444 5.40 3.32 -12.02
CA VAL A 444 4.83 2.03 -11.65
C VAL A 444 5.82 0.94 -12.04
N ILE A 445 6.26 0.12 -11.08
CA ILE A 445 7.17 -1.00 -11.30
C ILE A 445 6.39 -2.31 -11.07
N ALA A 446 6.20 -3.11 -12.10
CA ALA A 446 5.40 -4.32 -12.05
C ALA A 446 5.98 -5.45 -12.90
N GLY A 447 5.65 -6.69 -12.56
CA GLY A 447 5.88 -7.85 -13.43
C GLY A 447 4.75 -8.03 -14.45
N ASP A 448 5.00 -8.80 -15.48
CA ASP A 448 4.02 -9.19 -16.50
C ASP A 448 2.81 -9.94 -15.92
N GLY A 449 3.01 -10.77 -14.90
CA GLY A 449 1.90 -11.43 -14.20
C GLY A 449 0.92 -10.45 -13.58
N ALA A 450 1.40 -9.37 -12.96
CA ALA A 450 0.57 -8.29 -12.43
C ALA A 450 -0.09 -7.49 -13.57
N PHE A 451 0.64 -7.26 -14.67
CA PHE A 451 0.12 -6.60 -15.87
C PHE A 451 -1.06 -7.38 -16.46
N PHE A 452 -0.96 -8.70 -16.62
CA PHE A 452 -2.06 -9.51 -17.15
C PHE A 452 -3.32 -9.48 -16.27
N MET A 453 -3.19 -9.18 -14.99
CA MET A 453 -4.37 -9.02 -14.11
C MET A 453 -5.03 -7.65 -14.25
N HIS A 454 -4.26 -6.55 -14.15
CA HIS A 454 -4.82 -5.20 -14.06
C HIS A 454 -4.10 -4.14 -14.92
N GLY A 455 -3.18 -4.54 -15.79
CA GLY A 455 -2.38 -3.64 -16.62
C GLY A 455 -3.18 -2.82 -17.64
N MET A 456 -4.42 -3.23 -17.97
CA MET A 456 -5.29 -2.43 -18.85
C MET A 456 -5.63 -1.05 -18.28
N GLU A 457 -5.34 -0.78 -17.03
CA GLU A 457 -5.43 0.57 -16.46
C GLU A 457 -4.44 1.57 -17.09
N VAL A 458 -3.45 1.11 -17.83
CA VAL A 458 -2.65 1.98 -18.73
C VAL A 458 -3.55 2.85 -19.60
N HIS A 459 -4.69 2.32 -20.06
CA HIS A 459 -5.68 3.09 -20.81
C HIS A 459 -6.25 4.28 -20.02
N THR A 460 -6.46 4.14 -18.70
CA THR A 460 -6.91 5.25 -17.86
C THR A 460 -5.85 6.35 -17.80
N ALA A 461 -4.58 6.00 -17.68
CA ALA A 461 -3.49 6.97 -17.77
C ALA A 461 -3.43 7.66 -19.14
N VAL A 462 -3.66 6.93 -20.24
CA VAL A 462 -3.74 7.49 -21.61
C VAL A 462 -4.90 8.48 -21.71
N GLN A 463 -6.08 8.09 -21.24
CA GLN A 463 -7.31 8.90 -21.33
C GLN A 463 -7.18 10.25 -20.62
N TYR A 464 -6.53 10.27 -19.46
CA TYR A 464 -6.36 11.48 -18.66
C TYR A 464 -4.98 12.13 -18.85
N ARG A 465 -4.13 11.61 -19.74
CA ARG A 465 -2.77 12.11 -20.03
C ARG A 465 -1.91 12.26 -18.77
N LEU A 466 -2.01 11.29 -17.87
CA LEU A 466 -1.30 11.33 -16.60
C LEU A 466 0.21 11.12 -16.79
N PRO A 467 1.07 11.82 -16.04
CA PRO A 467 2.51 11.65 -16.09
C PRO A 467 2.95 10.37 -15.35
N VAL A 468 2.59 9.22 -15.88
CA VAL A 468 2.92 7.91 -15.33
C VAL A 468 3.83 7.15 -16.28
N THR A 469 4.94 6.63 -15.79
CA THR A 469 5.79 5.68 -16.52
C THR A 469 5.59 4.29 -15.95
N PHE A 470 5.16 3.35 -16.78
CA PHE A 470 5.03 1.94 -16.41
C PHE A 470 6.31 1.20 -16.81
N VAL A 471 7.05 0.72 -15.83
CA VAL A 471 8.25 -0.12 -16.01
C VAL A 471 7.83 -1.57 -15.75
N LEU A 472 7.70 -2.34 -16.83
CA LEU A 472 7.19 -3.70 -16.78
C LEU A 472 8.33 -4.70 -16.96
N PHE A 473 8.49 -5.60 -16.01
CA PHE A 473 9.45 -6.69 -16.09
C PHE A 473 8.77 -7.91 -16.72
N ASN A 474 9.09 -8.18 -17.98
CA ASN A 474 8.51 -9.26 -18.76
C ASN A 474 9.39 -10.51 -18.70
N ASN A 475 9.01 -11.47 -17.90
CA ASN A 475 9.67 -12.77 -17.79
C ASN A 475 8.77 -13.94 -18.22
N ASN A 476 7.58 -13.63 -18.71
CA ASN A 476 6.54 -14.56 -19.13
C ASN A 476 6.20 -15.60 -18.04
N ALA A 477 6.08 -15.13 -16.77
CA ALA A 477 5.78 -16.01 -15.64
C ALA A 477 5.27 -15.27 -14.39
N HIS A 478 4.61 -16.01 -13.52
CA HIS A 478 4.55 -15.68 -12.10
C HIS A 478 5.87 -16.07 -11.42
N ALA A 479 6.93 -15.28 -11.65
CA ALA A 479 8.31 -15.66 -11.36
C ALA A 479 8.56 -16.04 -9.89
N MET A 480 7.89 -15.42 -8.91
CA MET A 480 8.02 -15.83 -7.51
C MET A 480 7.49 -17.25 -7.25
N CYS A 481 6.48 -17.67 -7.98
CA CYS A 481 5.98 -19.06 -7.93
C CYS A 481 6.95 -20.01 -8.64
N VAL A 482 7.51 -19.61 -9.78
CA VAL A 482 8.58 -20.39 -10.46
C VAL A 482 9.78 -20.59 -9.52
N THR A 483 10.24 -19.53 -8.85
CA THR A 483 11.32 -19.65 -7.86
C THR A 483 10.98 -20.66 -6.75
N ARG A 484 9.72 -20.67 -6.27
CA ARG A 484 9.28 -21.69 -5.29
C ARG A 484 9.27 -23.10 -5.88
N GLU A 485 8.81 -23.25 -7.12
CA GLU A 485 8.84 -24.56 -7.82
C GLU A 485 10.26 -25.08 -7.92
N GLN A 486 11.21 -24.25 -8.29
CA GLN A 486 12.63 -24.61 -8.37
C GLN A 486 13.22 -25.01 -7.00
N LEU A 487 12.95 -24.22 -5.97
CA LEU A 487 13.56 -24.41 -4.66
C LEU A 487 12.85 -25.44 -3.77
N LEU A 488 11.56 -25.73 -4.01
CA LEU A 488 10.72 -26.55 -3.13
C LEU A 488 10.28 -27.87 -3.75
N TYR A 489 10.22 -27.92 -5.09
CA TYR A 489 9.65 -29.05 -5.84
C TYR A 489 10.60 -29.55 -6.91
N ASP A 490 11.93 -29.34 -6.72
CA ASP A 490 13.03 -29.84 -7.58
C ASP A 490 12.87 -29.48 -9.06
N ASP A 491 12.15 -28.38 -9.36
CA ASP A 491 11.85 -27.91 -10.72
C ASP A 491 11.19 -28.98 -11.63
N LEU A 492 10.46 -29.91 -11.04
CA LEU A 492 9.84 -31.02 -11.75
C LEU A 492 8.73 -30.61 -12.71
N TYR A 493 8.11 -29.46 -12.46
CA TYR A 493 7.03 -28.89 -13.26
C TYR A 493 6.91 -27.39 -13.07
N SER A 494 6.23 -26.70 -13.98
CA SER A 494 5.79 -25.34 -13.77
C SER A 494 4.40 -25.09 -14.36
N TYR A 495 3.47 -24.61 -13.53
CA TYR A 495 2.17 -24.05 -13.95
C TYR A 495 2.23 -22.52 -14.12
N ASN A 496 3.35 -21.90 -13.78
CA ASN A 496 3.46 -20.47 -13.61
C ASN A 496 4.22 -19.79 -14.76
N ARG A 497 4.55 -20.53 -15.83
CA ARG A 497 5.16 -19.98 -17.04
C ARG A 497 4.09 -19.70 -18.10
N PHE A 498 4.18 -18.55 -18.74
CA PHE A 498 3.27 -18.10 -19.80
C PHE A 498 3.85 -18.33 -21.19
N ALA A 499 3.01 -18.26 -22.20
CA ALA A 499 3.48 -18.11 -23.58
C ALA A 499 4.15 -16.74 -23.74
N PRO A 500 5.20 -16.63 -24.59
CA PRO A 500 5.91 -15.37 -24.81
C PRO A 500 4.98 -14.23 -25.25
N SER A 501 5.21 -13.06 -24.70
CA SER A 501 4.48 -11.82 -25.01
C SER A 501 5.44 -10.67 -25.28
N GLN A 502 5.00 -9.69 -26.07
CA GLN A 502 5.70 -8.43 -26.34
C GLN A 502 4.83 -7.29 -25.79
N LEU A 503 5.05 -6.94 -24.54
CA LEU A 503 4.17 -6.00 -23.83
C LEU A 503 4.35 -4.58 -24.38
N GLY A 504 5.59 -4.13 -24.64
CA GLY A 504 5.88 -2.82 -25.16
C GLY A 504 5.27 -2.60 -26.55
N ALA A 505 5.59 -3.47 -27.51
CA ALA A 505 5.04 -3.40 -28.86
C ALA A 505 3.52 -3.61 -28.89
N GLY A 506 2.99 -4.52 -28.03
CA GLY A 506 1.57 -4.78 -27.92
C GLY A 506 0.78 -3.56 -27.44
N LEU A 507 1.27 -2.86 -26.42
CA LEU A 507 0.64 -1.65 -25.91
C LEU A 507 0.74 -0.47 -26.88
N ALA A 508 1.86 -0.31 -27.58
CA ALA A 508 2.00 0.69 -28.65
C ALA A 508 0.97 0.49 -29.77
N ALA A 509 0.75 -0.78 -30.15
CA ALA A 509 -0.25 -1.11 -31.18
C ALA A 509 -1.71 -0.94 -30.68
N MET A 510 -1.96 -1.22 -29.40
CA MET A 510 -3.28 -1.14 -28.80
C MET A 510 -3.71 0.31 -28.54
N PHE A 511 -2.79 1.17 -28.13
CA PHE A 511 -3.06 2.57 -27.77
C PHE A 511 -2.25 3.53 -28.65
N PRO A 512 -2.81 3.97 -29.81
CA PRO A 512 -2.13 4.89 -30.69
C PRO A 512 -1.69 6.17 -29.98
N GLY A 513 -0.40 6.51 -30.10
CA GLY A 513 0.21 7.67 -29.43
C GLY A 513 0.79 7.41 -28.05
N LEU A 514 0.63 6.22 -27.50
CA LEU A 514 1.35 5.80 -26.29
C LEU A 514 2.82 5.51 -26.65
N SER A 515 3.74 6.18 -25.99
CA SER A 515 5.17 5.82 -26.06
C SER A 515 5.40 4.52 -25.29
N SER A 516 5.68 3.45 -26.00
CA SER A 516 5.85 2.12 -25.41
C SER A 516 6.90 1.33 -26.17
N VAL A 517 7.85 0.72 -25.44
CA VAL A 517 9.02 0.04 -26.01
C VAL A 517 9.37 -1.21 -25.21
N ASP A 518 9.87 -2.24 -25.92
CA ASP A 518 10.48 -3.44 -25.30
C ASP A 518 12.00 -3.27 -25.30
N VAL A 519 12.66 -3.59 -24.18
CA VAL A 519 14.10 -3.47 -23.96
C VAL A 519 14.64 -4.83 -23.49
N ALA A 520 15.48 -5.46 -24.29
CA ALA A 520 16.09 -6.75 -23.98
C ALA A 520 17.57 -6.64 -23.55
N ASP A 521 18.19 -5.47 -23.76
CA ASP A 521 19.59 -5.22 -23.46
C ASP A 521 19.74 -4.12 -22.42
N ILE A 522 20.57 -4.37 -21.41
CA ILE A 522 20.85 -3.42 -20.33
C ILE A 522 21.45 -2.11 -20.85
N ASP A 523 22.25 -2.13 -21.92
CA ASP A 523 22.87 -0.95 -22.49
C ASP A 523 21.85 -0.01 -23.15
N ALA A 524 20.72 -0.51 -23.61
CA ALA A 524 19.63 0.28 -24.18
C ALA A 524 18.68 0.86 -23.11
N LEU A 525 18.68 0.31 -21.90
CA LEU A 525 17.71 0.65 -20.86
C LEU A 525 17.81 2.13 -20.39
N PRO A 526 19.01 2.73 -20.17
CA PRO A 526 19.10 4.13 -19.75
C PRO A 526 18.41 5.08 -20.74
N ALA A 527 18.70 4.97 -22.01
CA ALA A 527 18.12 5.84 -23.04
C ALA A 527 16.61 5.65 -23.18
N ALA A 528 16.09 4.42 -23.07
CA ALA A 528 14.66 4.13 -23.10
C ALA A 528 13.93 4.76 -21.91
N LEU A 529 14.49 4.66 -20.70
CA LEU A 529 13.93 5.27 -19.50
C LEU A 529 13.98 6.80 -19.55
N GLU A 530 15.12 7.40 -19.95
CA GLU A 530 15.24 8.86 -20.10
C GLU A 530 14.20 9.40 -21.09
N GLN A 531 14.03 8.72 -22.23
CA GLN A 531 13.01 9.08 -23.21
C GLN A 531 11.59 8.95 -22.62
N ALA A 532 11.30 7.85 -21.93
CA ALA A 532 9.99 7.61 -21.31
C ALA A 532 9.68 8.65 -20.23
N MET A 533 10.67 9.03 -19.43
CA MET A 533 10.53 10.05 -18.38
C MET A 533 10.32 11.46 -18.95
N ALA A 534 10.76 11.75 -20.16
CA ALA A 534 10.60 13.05 -20.82
C ALA A 534 9.24 13.24 -21.52
N ILE A 535 8.42 12.19 -21.65
CA ILE A 535 7.12 12.24 -22.33
C ILE A 535 6.11 13.08 -21.53
N ASP A 536 5.40 14.00 -22.18
CA ASP A 536 4.23 14.66 -21.60
C ASP A 536 3.01 13.74 -21.70
N GLY A 537 2.77 12.95 -20.65
CA GLY A 537 1.73 11.92 -20.59
C GLY A 537 2.28 10.56 -20.19
N PRO A 538 1.51 9.47 -20.34
CA PRO A 538 1.94 8.14 -19.96
C PRO A 538 2.98 7.55 -20.93
N SER A 539 3.82 6.67 -20.39
CA SER A 539 4.82 5.92 -21.15
C SER A 539 5.00 4.51 -20.57
N VAL A 540 5.51 3.60 -21.40
CA VAL A 540 5.78 2.20 -21.00
C VAL A 540 7.18 1.79 -21.44
N VAL A 541 7.92 1.19 -20.52
CA VAL A 541 9.19 0.50 -20.81
C VAL A 541 9.04 -0.93 -20.32
N SER A 542 8.96 -1.88 -21.25
CA SER A 542 8.94 -3.31 -20.96
C SER A 542 10.36 -3.85 -21.00
N ILE A 543 10.82 -4.42 -19.89
CA ILE A 543 12.17 -4.94 -19.72
C ILE A 543 12.11 -6.46 -19.81
N GLU A 544 12.74 -7.03 -20.81
CA GLU A 544 12.85 -8.48 -20.95
C GLU A 544 13.83 -9.03 -19.92
N CYS A 545 13.35 -9.91 -19.04
CA CYS A 545 14.11 -10.55 -17.97
C CYS A 545 13.80 -12.03 -17.86
N SER A 546 14.42 -12.73 -16.92
CA SER A 546 14.23 -14.16 -16.76
C SER A 546 13.42 -14.51 -15.51
N ALA A 547 12.51 -15.47 -15.64
CA ALA A 547 11.80 -16.05 -14.51
C ALA A 547 12.70 -16.93 -13.60
N ASP A 548 13.88 -17.31 -14.08
CA ASP A 548 14.81 -18.20 -13.39
C ASP A 548 15.81 -17.43 -12.49
N GLU A 549 15.84 -16.10 -12.57
CA GLU A 549 16.65 -15.28 -11.69
C GLU A 549 16.03 -15.23 -10.28
N ILE A 550 16.78 -15.68 -9.28
CA ILE A 550 16.34 -15.64 -7.87
C ILE A 550 16.43 -14.20 -7.35
N PRO A 551 15.33 -13.65 -6.80
CA PRO A 551 15.32 -12.29 -6.28
C PRO A 551 16.01 -12.16 -4.92
N PRO A 552 16.32 -10.92 -4.45
CA PRO A 552 16.80 -10.67 -3.09
C PRO A 552 15.67 -10.87 -2.06
N PHE A 553 15.45 -12.14 -1.72
CA PHE A 553 14.42 -12.56 -0.79
C PHE A 553 14.99 -13.59 0.18
N ALA A 554 15.25 -13.19 1.42
CA ALA A 554 16.00 -13.97 2.42
C ALA A 554 15.48 -15.41 2.59
N ALA A 555 14.16 -15.60 2.52
CA ALA A 555 13.55 -16.93 2.64
C ALA A 555 13.94 -17.89 1.50
N PHE A 556 14.40 -17.39 0.36
CA PHE A 556 14.92 -18.20 -0.75
C PHE A 556 16.42 -18.46 -0.62
N LEU A 557 17.15 -17.57 0.07
CA LEU A 557 18.61 -17.64 0.17
C LEU A 557 19.09 -18.45 1.38
N ASN A 558 18.31 -18.53 2.45
CA ASN A 558 18.69 -19.16 3.72
C ASN A 558 18.28 -20.65 3.80
N ARG A 559 18.03 -21.33 2.67
CA ARG A 559 17.59 -22.74 2.69
C ARG A 559 18.73 -23.71 2.68
N GLN A 560 18.65 -24.71 3.60
CA GLN A 560 19.37 -25.98 3.44
C GLN A 560 18.70 -26.81 2.32
N PRO A 561 19.46 -27.58 1.52
CA PRO A 561 18.89 -28.38 0.43
C PRO A 561 17.78 -29.32 0.92
N ALA A 562 16.72 -29.45 0.13
CA ALA A 562 15.46 -30.14 0.43
C ALA A 562 15.60 -31.64 0.83
N ASN A 563 16.73 -32.28 0.57
CA ASN A 563 16.95 -33.68 0.86
C ASN A 563 16.81 -34.09 2.34
N GLN A 564 16.92 -33.16 3.30
CA GLN A 564 16.72 -33.48 4.72
C GLN A 564 15.25 -33.38 5.18
N VAL A 565 14.42 -32.59 4.52
CA VAL A 565 13.00 -32.42 4.90
C VAL A 565 12.14 -33.56 4.33
N VAL A 566 12.47 -34.02 3.13
CA VAL A 566 11.76 -35.13 2.48
C VAL A 566 12.02 -36.47 3.20
N GLU A 567 13.25 -36.71 3.65
CA GLU A 567 13.55 -37.93 4.46
C GLU A 567 12.78 -37.89 5.80
N GLN A 568 12.68 -36.76 6.48
CA GLN A 568 11.89 -36.68 7.72
C GLN A 568 10.39 -36.85 7.49
N GLN A 569 9.83 -36.32 6.39
CA GLN A 569 8.41 -36.51 6.07
C GLN A 569 8.08 -37.93 5.60
N ILE A 570 8.96 -38.56 4.84
CA ILE A 570 8.79 -39.96 4.41
C ILE A 570 8.86 -40.90 5.62
N THR A 571 9.82 -40.68 6.52
CA THR A 571 9.94 -41.47 7.76
C THR A 571 8.69 -41.31 8.65
N THR A 572 8.17 -40.07 8.80
CA THR A 572 6.94 -39.84 9.56
C THR A 572 5.69 -40.42 8.91
N LEU A 573 5.63 -40.50 7.59
CA LEU A 573 4.52 -41.11 6.85
C LEU A 573 4.59 -42.65 6.90
N GLU A 574 5.78 -43.22 6.91
CA GLU A 574 5.98 -44.68 7.06
C GLU A 574 5.67 -45.11 8.50
N GLU A 575 6.08 -44.37 9.53
CA GLU A 575 5.74 -44.65 10.91
C GLU A 575 4.22 -44.57 11.19
N ASN A 576 3.50 -43.66 10.56
CA ASN A 576 2.04 -43.54 10.69
C ASN A 576 1.23 -44.56 9.87
N ARG A 577 1.83 -45.26 8.91
CA ARG A 577 1.15 -46.33 8.15
C ARG A 577 1.00 -47.66 8.93
N PHE A 578 1.73 -47.84 10.02
CA PHE A 578 1.69 -49.05 10.84
C PHE A 578 0.76 -48.99 12.06
N HIS A 579 -0.02 -47.92 12.22
CA HIS A 579 -1.03 -47.82 13.29
C HIS A 579 -2.44 -47.75 12.71
N VAL A 580 -2.93 -48.86 12.17
CA VAL A 580 -4.36 -49.15 12.01
C VAL A 580 -4.77 -49.99 13.19
N PRO A 581 -5.63 -49.51 14.12
CA PRO A 581 -6.17 -50.41 15.15
C PRO A 581 -7.06 -51.43 14.48
N SER A 582 -6.75 -52.71 14.69
CA SER A 582 -7.65 -53.82 14.35
C SER A 582 -8.89 -53.65 15.23
N SER A 583 -10.02 -53.24 14.66
CA SER A 583 -11.31 -53.32 15.31
C SER A 583 -11.78 -54.79 15.26
N ALA A 584 -11.95 -55.37 16.43
CA ALA A 584 -12.83 -56.52 16.67
C ALA A 584 -14.28 -56.10 16.63
#